data_271b52fc92ba24ddfdfee7bfe9efc9cd
#
_entry.id   271b52fc92ba24ddfdfee7bfe9efc9cd
#
_cell.length_a   1.000
_cell.length_b   1.000
_cell.length_c   1.000
_cell.angle_alpha   90.00
_cell.angle_beta   90.00
_cell.angle_gamma   90.00
#
_symmetry.space_group_name_H-M   'P 1'
#
loop_
_entity.id
_entity.type
_entity.pdbx_description
1 polymer ?
#
loop_
_entity_poly.entity_id
_entity_poly.type
_entity_poly.pdbx_seq_one_letter_code
_entity_poly.pdbx_strand_id
1 'polypeptide(L)'
;PDLVDEDGCYLYRIVTTDFRREDTRYRTEAEYLYHLHEEGRCNIREVIPGDQRREMVLSVGRRSGKTLITSCIVAYENYKLLLLGNPQRHYGSSQSNVIQLISVATDKDQAGLLYQEAAGHFTKCDFFRPYMANSTQSFATFQTPYDIDRYGAYTDNPKARYSLKVTFRSCVAKGLRGGANILVALDEV
;
A
#
# COMPACT_ATOMS: atom_id res chain seq x y z
N PRO A 1 6.65 5.91 21.43
CA PRO A 1 6.30 5.17 22.63
C PRO A 1 5.54 3.95 22.18
N ASP A 2 6.05 2.82 22.61
CA ASP A 2 5.72 1.53 22.08
C ASP A 2 4.38 1.10 22.63
N LEU A 3 3.38 1.12 21.76
CA LEU A 3 2.06 0.62 22.05
C LEU A 3 2.05 -0.90 21.86
N VAL A 4 2.78 -1.58 22.75
CA VAL A 4 2.88 -3.04 22.77
C VAL A 4 2.51 -3.49 24.17
N ASP A 5 1.71 -4.55 24.31
CA ASP A 5 1.40 -5.14 25.61
C ASP A 5 2.56 -5.98 26.16
N GLU A 6 2.37 -6.58 27.34
CA GLU A 6 3.37 -7.42 28.00
C GLU A 6 3.73 -8.67 27.20
N ASP A 7 2.85 -9.10 26.28
CA ASP A 7 3.04 -10.26 25.40
C ASP A 7 3.66 -9.88 24.05
N GLY A 8 3.98 -8.60 23.82
CA GLY A 8 4.57 -8.10 22.59
C GLY A 8 3.56 -7.89 21.45
N CYS A 9 2.27 -7.90 21.74
CA CYS A 9 1.23 -7.60 20.77
C CYS A 9 1.01 -6.08 20.65
N TYR A 10 0.77 -5.60 19.43
CA TYR A 10 0.48 -4.18 19.22
C TYR A 10 -0.87 -3.79 19.82
N LEU A 11 -0.86 -2.68 20.57
CA LEU A 11 -2.07 -2.08 21.12
C LEU A 11 -2.61 -1.05 20.13
N TYR A 12 -3.91 -1.12 19.86
CA TYR A 12 -4.61 -0.17 19.01
C TYR A 12 -5.34 0.88 19.86
N ARG A 13 -5.12 2.14 19.52
CA ARG A 13 -5.88 3.23 20.12
C ARG A 13 -7.21 3.35 19.39
N ILE A 14 -8.30 3.07 20.09
CA ILE A 14 -9.65 3.29 19.59
C ILE A 14 -10.08 4.70 19.98
N VAL A 15 -10.36 5.52 18.97
CA VAL A 15 -10.98 6.83 19.16
C VAL A 15 -12.46 6.65 18.81
N THR A 16 -13.34 6.84 19.76
CA THR A 16 -14.78 6.85 19.50
C THR A 16 -15.15 8.13 18.73
N THR A 17 -16.02 7.99 17.74
CA THR A 17 -16.48 9.12 16.91
C THR A 17 -17.51 10.02 17.58
N ASP A 18 -17.82 9.80 18.85
CA ASP A 18 -18.62 10.74 19.63
C ASP A 18 -17.75 11.94 20.02
N PHE A 19 -17.86 13.01 19.26
CA PHE A 19 -17.14 14.27 19.46
C PHE A 19 -17.36 14.92 20.84
N ARG A 20 -18.25 14.37 21.64
CA ARG A 20 -18.55 14.86 22.99
C ARG A 20 -17.83 14.10 24.12
N ARG A 21 -17.20 12.95 23.78
CA ARG A 21 -16.43 12.13 24.73
C ARG A 21 -15.21 11.55 24.03
N GLU A 22 -14.04 12.03 24.39
CA GLU A 22 -12.77 11.38 24.07
C GLU A 22 -12.58 10.15 24.97
N ASP A 23 -13.27 9.07 24.65
CA ASP A 23 -13.01 7.78 25.26
C ASP A 23 -11.96 7.04 24.41
N THR A 24 -10.70 7.13 24.83
CA THR A 24 -9.60 6.47 24.16
C THR A 24 -9.25 5.18 24.89
N ARG A 25 -9.41 4.03 24.21
CA ARG A 25 -9.05 2.73 24.74
C ARG A 25 -7.88 2.16 23.95
N TYR A 26 -6.98 1.48 24.65
CA TYR A 26 -5.94 0.67 24.03
C TYR A 26 -6.38 -0.79 24.12
N ARG A 27 -6.28 -1.51 22.98
CA ARG A 27 -6.64 -2.91 22.90
C ARG A 27 -5.62 -3.65 22.06
N THR A 28 -5.44 -4.94 22.33
CA THR A 28 -4.74 -5.83 21.39
C THR A 28 -5.52 -5.94 20.08
N GLU A 29 -4.88 -6.38 19.01
CA GLU A 29 -5.55 -6.57 17.72
C GLU A 29 -6.75 -7.53 17.86
N ALA A 30 -6.59 -8.62 18.59
CA ALA A 30 -7.66 -9.60 18.81
C ALA A 30 -8.84 -8.97 19.56
N GLU A 31 -8.61 -8.28 20.67
CA GLU A 31 -9.65 -7.59 21.42
C GLU A 31 -10.36 -6.52 20.60
N TYR A 32 -9.61 -5.79 19.77
CA TYR A 32 -10.18 -4.79 18.87
C TYR A 32 -11.11 -5.43 17.84
N LEU A 33 -10.70 -6.52 17.21
CA LEU A 33 -11.52 -7.25 16.25
C LEU A 33 -12.78 -7.82 16.91
N TYR A 34 -12.68 -8.39 18.11
CA TYR A 34 -13.84 -8.85 18.86
C TYR A 34 -14.81 -7.71 19.20
N HIS A 35 -14.29 -6.56 19.60
CA HIS A 35 -15.11 -5.37 19.86
C HIS A 35 -15.86 -4.93 18.59
N LEU A 36 -15.20 -4.88 17.42
CA LEU A 36 -15.87 -4.57 16.16
C LEU A 36 -16.91 -5.60 15.77
N HIS A 37 -16.68 -6.87 16.11
CA HIS A 37 -17.65 -7.94 15.86
C HIS A 37 -18.90 -7.79 16.75
N GLU A 38 -18.72 -7.51 18.04
CA GLU A 38 -19.82 -7.25 18.97
C GLU A 38 -20.67 -6.04 18.56
N GLU A 39 -20.05 -5.01 18.00
CA GLU A 39 -20.74 -3.83 17.44
C GLU A 39 -21.41 -4.11 16.07
N GLY A 40 -21.28 -5.33 15.53
CA GLY A 40 -21.81 -5.68 14.20
C GLY A 40 -21.09 -4.99 13.03
N ARG A 41 -19.90 -4.41 13.26
CA ARG A 41 -19.10 -3.69 12.27
C ARG A 41 -18.19 -4.59 11.44
N CYS A 42 -17.91 -5.79 11.90
CA CYS A 42 -17.21 -6.81 11.14
C CYS A 42 -17.77 -8.20 11.47
N ASN A 43 -17.56 -9.15 10.57
CA ASN A 43 -17.91 -10.55 10.78
C ASN A 43 -16.61 -11.36 10.79
N ILE A 44 -16.21 -11.82 11.99
CA ILE A 44 -15.04 -12.67 12.15
C ILE A 44 -15.49 -14.11 11.93
N ARG A 45 -15.28 -14.64 10.73
CA ARG A 45 -15.57 -16.07 10.48
C ARG A 45 -14.41 -16.97 10.87
N GLU A 46 -13.19 -16.59 10.54
CA GLU A 46 -11.94 -17.23 10.96
C GLU A 46 -10.81 -16.23 10.74
N VAL A 47 -10.26 -15.67 11.79
CA VAL A 47 -8.99 -14.93 11.70
C VAL A 47 -7.89 -15.87 12.17
N ILE A 48 -7.12 -16.40 11.23
CA ILE A 48 -5.93 -17.17 11.56
C ILE A 48 -4.77 -16.18 11.71
N PRO A 49 -4.21 -16.00 12.91
CA PRO A 49 -3.09 -15.11 13.11
C PRO A 49 -1.93 -15.47 12.16
N GLY A 50 -1.37 -14.48 11.46
CA GLY A 50 -0.29 -14.67 10.50
C GLY A 50 -0.71 -15.14 9.11
N ASP A 51 -2.01 -15.32 8.86
CA ASP A 51 -2.50 -15.67 7.53
C ASP A 51 -2.39 -14.48 6.56
N GLN A 52 -1.68 -14.69 5.46
CA GLN A 52 -1.53 -13.68 4.42
C GLN A 52 -2.73 -13.75 3.46
N ARG A 53 -3.56 -12.73 3.51
CA ARG A 53 -4.68 -12.61 2.57
C ARG A 53 -4.18 -12.09 1.22
N ARG A 54 -4.60 -12.77 0.15
CA ARG A 54 -4.22 -12.40 -1.23
C ARG A 54 -5.18 -11.41 -1.85
N GLU A 55 -6.37 -11.30 -1.29
CA GLU A 55 -7.45 -10.49 -1.81
C GLU A 55 -8.16 -9.77 -0.67
N MET A 56 -8.47 -8.50 -0.90
CA MET A 56 -9.28 -7.68 -0.01
C MET A 56 -10.36 -6.99 -0.81
N VAL A 57 -11.61 -7.15 -0.40
CA VAL A 57 -12.78 -6.49 -1.01
C VAL A 57 -13.29 -5.44 -0.04
N LEU A 58 -13.31 -4.18 -0.49
CA LEU A 58 -13.86 -3.04 0.25
C LEU A 58 -15.23 -2.68 -0.33
N SER A 59 -16.30 -3.06 0.38
CA SER A 59 -17.66 -2.63 0.05
C SER A 59 -18.02 -1.42 0.91
N VAL A 60 -17.88 -0.23 0.34
CA VAL A 60 -18.07 1.04 1.06
C VAL A 60 -18.92 2.02 0.23
N GLY A 61 -19.72 2.83 0.91
CA GLY A 61 -20.60 3.80 0.27
C GLY A 61 -19.86 4.95 -0.45
N ARG A 62 -20.59 5.73 -1.21
CA ARG A 62 -20.06 6.95 -1.83
C ARG A 62 -19.56 7.92 -0.75
N ARG A 63 -18.43 8.60 -1.01
CA ARG A 63 -17.77 9.57 -0.10
C ARG A 63 -17.28 8.97 1.23
N SER A 64 -17.10 7.66 1.30
CA SER A 64 -16.60 6.95 2.50
C SER A 64 -15.08 6.94 2.64
N GLY A 65 -14.34 7.64 1.79
CA GLY A 65 -12.88 7.67 1.84
C GLY A 65 -12.21 6.43 1.21
N LYS A 66 -12.92 5.64 0.37
CA LYS A 66 -12.35 4.44 -0.27
C LYS A 66 -11.02 4.72 -0.99
N THR A 67 -10.97 5.81 -1.75
CA THR A 67 -9.76 6.21 -2.49
C THR A 67 -8.59 6.48 -1.55
N LEU A 68 -8.83 7.18 -0.43
CA LEU A 68 -7.82 7.43 0.59
C LEU A 68 -7.33 6.12 1.22
N ILE A 69 -8.23 5.23 1.63
CA ILE A 69 -7.86 3.93 2.22
C ILE A 69 -7.03 3.12 1.22
N THR A 70 -7.50 3.02 -0.03
CA THR A 70 -6.80 2.26 -1.08
C THR A 70 -5.43 2.87 -1.39
N SER A 71 -5.32 4.20 -1.42
CA SER A 71 -4.03 4.89 -1.64
C SER A 71 -3.03 4.63 -0.51
N CYS A 72 -3.50 4.57 0.74
CA CYS A 72 -2.68 4.17 1.88
C CYS A 72 -2.19 2.72 1.74
N ILE A 73 -3.03 1.80 1.26
CA ILE A 73 -2.65 0.41 1.02
C ILE A 73 -1.58 0.34 -0.08
N VAL A 74 -1.73 1.07 -1.18
CA VAL A 74 -0.72 1.15 -2.25
C VAL A 74 0.61 1.67 -1.70
N ALA A 75 0.58 2.71 -0.89
CA ALA A 75 1.78 3.28 -0.28
C ALA A 75 2.44 2.29 0.70
N TYR A 76 1.63 1.60 1.51
CA TYR A 76 2.11 0.60 2.46
C TYR A 76 2.74 -0.63 1.75
N GLU A 77 2.13 -1.11 0.67
CA GLU A 77 2.72 -2.21 -0.11
C GLU A 77 4.05 -1.79 -0.75
N ASN A 78 4.15 -0.56 -1.29
CA ASN A 78 5.42 -0.05 -1.79
C ASN A 78 6.47 0.08 -0.68
N TYR A 79 6.08 0.52 0.52
CA TYR A 79 6.93 0.57 1.69
C TYR A 79 7.49 -0.81 2.05
N LYS A 80 6.65 -1.85 2.10
CA LYS A 80 7.09 -3.23 2.37
C LYS A 80 8.10 -3.73 1.33
N LEU A 81 7.85 -3.44 0.05
CA LEU A 81 8.77 -3.83 -1.03
C LEU A 81 10.15 -3.17 -0.88
N LEU A 82 10.19 -1.91 -0.47
CA LEU A 82 11.45 -1.20 -0.20
C LEU A 82 12.18 -1.80 1.00
N LEU A 83 11.46 -2.16 2.06
CA LEU A 83 12.07 -2.82 3.25
C LEU A 83 12.65 -4.20 2.95
N LEU A 84 12.13 -4.93 1.96
CA LEU A 84 12.71 -6.20 1.52
C LEU A 84 14.13 -6.03 0.91
N GLY A 85 14.50 -4.82 0.55
CA GLY A 85 15.80 -4.50 -0.03
C GLY A 85 15.98 -5.02 -1.46
N ASN A 86 15.65 -6.28 -1.73
CA ASN A 86 15.65 -6.89 -3.07
C ASN A 86 14.39 -7.74 -3.25
N PRO A 87 13.26 -7.14 -3.60
CA PRO A 87 11.99 -7.85 -3.75
C PRO A 87 11.99 -8.86 -4.91
N GLN A 88 12.75 -8.62 -5.97
CA GLN A 88 12.87 -9.59 -7.08
C GLN A 88 13.44 -10.92 -6.58
N ARG A 89 14.49 -10.86 -5.76
CA ARG A 89 15.07 -12.06 -5.15
C ARG A 89 14.10 -12.73 -4.19
N HIS A 90 13.39 -11.94 -3.38
CA HIS A 90 12.42 -12.45 -2.41
C HIS A 90 11.30 -13.26 -3.09
N TYR A 91 10.78 -12.76 -4.22
CA TYR A 91 9.71 -13.42 -4.98
C TYR A 91 10.20 -14.37 -6.09
N GLY A 92 11.49 -14.68 -6.15
CA GLY A 92 12.05 -15.55 -7.17
C GLY A 92 11.92 -15.02 -8.61
N SER A 93 11.78 -13.72 -8.76
CA SER A 93 11.64 -13.05 -10.06
C SER A 93 12.99 -12.68 -10.65
N SER A 94 13.06 -12.55 -11.97
CA SER A 94 14.28 -12.06 -12.61
C SER A 94 14.64 -10.67 -12.12
N GLN A 95 15.93 -10.44 -11.86
CA GLN A 95 16.44 -9.12 -11.47
C GLN A 95 16.16 -8.04 -12.54
N SER A 96 15.92 -8.42 -13.79
CA SER A 96 15.57 -7.50 -14.87
C SER A 96 14.12 -7.02 -14.83
N ASN A 97 13.25 -7.69 -14.09
CA ASN A 97 11.84 -7.33 -14.00
C ASN A 97 11.63 -6.09 -13.13
N VAL A 98 10.74 -5.21 -13.57
CA VAL A 98 10.20 -4.12 -12.76
C VAL A 98 8.92 -4.60 -12.11
N ILE A 99 8.89 -4.62 -10.79
CA ILE A 99 7.70 -4.95 -10.01
C ILE A 99 6.75 -3.76 -10.04
N GLN A 100 5.47 -4.01 -10.32
CA GLN A 100 4.46 -2.97 -10.49
C GLN A 100 3.35 -3.08 -9.45
N LEU A 101 2.95 -1.92 -8.94
CA LEU A 101 1.71 -1.71 -8.20
C LEU A 101 0.79 -0.90 -9.11
N ILE A 102 -0.36 -1.45 -9.46
CA ILE A 102 -1.23 -0.87 -10.48
C ILE A 102 -2.59 -0.54 -9.90
N SER A 103 -3.03 0.70 -10.09
CA SER A 103 -4.42 1.12 -9.90
C SER A 103 -5.18 0.96 -11.21
N VAL A 104 -6.34 0.33 -11.17
CA VAL A 104 -7.17 0.06 -12.34
C VAL A 104 -8.59 0.54 -12.06
N ALA A 105 -9.17 1.28 -13.00
CA ALA A 105 -10.58 1.64 -12.98
C ALA A 105 -11.17 1.52 -14.40
N THR A 106 -12.49 1.57 -14.51
CA THR A 106 -13.16 1.56 -15.82
C THR A 106 -12.76 2.77 -16.67
N ASP A 107 -12.59 3.92 -16.03
CA ASP A 107 -12.10 5.13 -16.66
C ASP A 107 -10.67 5.46 -16.22
N LYS A 108 -9.89 6.01 -17.15
CA LYS A 108 -8.50 6.42 -16.92
C LYS A 108 -8.40 7.55 -15.88
N ASP A 109 -9.34 8.47 -15.88
CA ASP A 109 -9.33 9.62 -14.97
C ASP A 109 -9.58 9.16 -13.53
N GLN A 110 -10.51 8.22 -13.32
CA GLN A 110 -10.75 7.60 -12.01
C GLN A 110 -9.53 6.84 -11.50
N ALA A 111 -8.91 6.02 -12.35
CA ALA A 111 -7.67 5.32 -11.99
C ALA A 111 -6.54 6.32 -11.64
N GLY A 112 -6.50 7.47 -12.31
CA GLY A 112 -5.58 8.55 -12.06
C GLY A 112 -5.77 9.22 -10.70
N LEU A 113 -7.00 9.37 -10.22
CA LEU A 113 -7.28 9.92 -8.89
C LEU A 113 -6.65 9.09 -7.77
N LEU A 114 -6.82 7.78 -7.81
CA LEU A 114 -6.20 6.88 -6.83
C LEU A 114 -4.68 6.97 -6.86
N TYR A 115 -4.10 7.03 -8.05
CA TYR A 115 -2.65 7.20 -8.18
C TYR A 115 -2.19 8.55 -7.61
N GLN A 116 -2.90 9.66 -7.87
CA GLN A 116 -2.54 10.99 -7.36
C GLN A 116 -2.57 11.04 -5.83
N GLU A 117 -3.56 10.41 -5.20
CA GLU A 117 -3.60 10.26 -3.73
C GLU A 117 -2.39 9.47 -3.22
N ALA A 118 -2.06 8.34 -3.85
CA ALA A 118 -0.88 7.55 -3.49
C ALA A 118 0.43 8.34 -3.70
N ALA A 119 0.55 9.08 -4.80
CA ALA A 119 1.70 9.95 -5.07
C ALA A 119 1.85 11.06 -4.01
N GLY A 120 0.72 11.56 -3.48
CA GLY A 120 0.70 12.48 -2.34
C GLY A 120 1.35 11.88 -1.09
N HIS A 121 1.12 10.60 -0.79
CA HIS A 121 1.79 9.91 0.32
C HIS A 121 3.29 9.77 0.08
N PHE A 122 3.72 9.43 -1.13
CA PHE A 122 5.13 9.28 -1.46
C PHE A 122 5.92 10.59 -1.33
N THR A 123 5.30 11.72 -1.70
CA THR A 123 5.95 13.03 -1.61
C THR A 123 5.98 13.61 -0.20
N LYS A 124 4.96 13.33 0.62
CA LYS A 124 4.83 13.85 1.98
C LYS A 124 5.58 13.04 3.03
N CYS A 125 5.81 11.76 2.78
CA CYS A 125 6.50 10.89 3.71
C CYS A 125 8.01 10.84 3.39
N ASP A 126 8.82 11.32 4.32
CA ASP A 126 10.29 11.40 4.16
C ASP A 126 10.95 10.04 3.90
N PHE A 127 10.32 8.95 4.34
CA PHE A 127 10.83 7.60 4.08
C PHE A 127 11.02 7.31 2.59
N PHE A 128 10.12 7.77 1.72
CA PHE A 128 10.19 7.45 0.29
C PHE A 128 11.20 8.30 -0.47
N ARG A 129 11.57 9.45 0.06
CA ARG A 129 12.42 10.44 -0.62
C ARG A 129 13.75 9.87 -1.17
N PRO A 130 14.55 9.10 -0.38
CA PRO A 130 15.83 8.57 -0.88
C PRO A 130 15.67 7.48 -1.93
N TYR A 131 14.50 6.87 -2.04
CA TYR A 131 14.22 5.77 -2.98
C TYR A 131 13.51 6.21 -4.25
N MET A 132 12.93 7.41 -4.25
CA MET A 132 12.15 7.91 -5.38
C MET A 132 13.07 8.31 -6.53
N ALA A 133 13.03 7.54 -7.63
CA ALA A 133 13.80 7.82 -8.82
C ALA A 133 13.12 8.88 -9.70
N ASN A 134 11.81 8.73 -9.95
CA ASN A 134 11.04 9.67 -10.76
C ASN A 134 9.58 9.67 -10.34
N SER A 135 8.93 10.82 -10.43
CA SER A 135 7.49 10.95 -10.19
C SER A 135 6.89 11.89 -11.25
N THR A 136 5.85 11.40 -11.92
CA THR A 136 5.10 12.11 -12.94
C THR A 136 3.61 12.08 -12.60
N GLN A 137 2.78 12.69 -13.42
CA GLN A 137 1.32 12.59 -13.27
C GLN A 137 0.76 11.19 -13.55
N SER A 138 1.55 10.28 -14.12
CA SER A 138 1.08 8.97 -14.58
C SER A 138 1.75 7.78 -13.89
N PHE A 139 2.90 7.99 -13.29
CA PHE A 139 3.63 6.94 -12.58
C PHE A 139 4.67 7.52 -11.62
N ALA A 140 5.02 6.74 -10.62
CA ALA A 140 6.19 6.93 -9.78
C ALA A 140 7.09 5.69 -9.87
N THR A 141 8.41 5.90 -9.87
CA THR A 141 9.40 4.82 -9.89
C THR A 141 10.31 4.93 -8.69
N PHE A 142 10.70 3.77 -8.16
CA PHE A 142 11.54 3.71 -6.97
C PHE A 142 12.70 2.76 -7.19
N GLN A 143 13.85 3.17 -6.67
CA GLN A 143 15.00 2.30 -6.51
C GLN A 143 14.89 1.55 -5.19
N THR A 144 15.17 0.27 -5.20
CA THR A 144 15.33 -0.49 -3.96
C THR A 144 16.72 -0.21 -3.36
N PRO A 145 16.95 -0.52 -2.06
CA PRO A 145 18.30 -0.49 -1.49
C PRO A 145 19.33 -1.26 -2.33
N TYR A 146 18.94 -2.39 -2.91
CA TYR A 146 19.79 -3.17 -3.81
C TYR A 146 20.14 -2.41 -5.10
N ASP A 147 19.17 -1.67 -5.69
CA ASP A 147 19.44 -0.88 -6.88
C ASP A 147 20.42 0.24 -6.60
N ILE A 148 20.25 0.93 -5.46
CA ILE A 148 21.11 2.04 -5.05
C ILE A 148 22.55 1.54 -4.82
N ASP A 149 22.70 0.44 -4.09
CA ASP A 149 24.01 -0.15 -3.82
C ASP A 149 24.73 -0.58 -5.11
N ARG A 150 24.01 -1.15 -6.06
CA ARG A 150 24.58 -1.72 -7.28
C ARG A 150 24.78 -0.72 -8.41
N TYR A 151 23.87 0.25 -8.58
CA TYR A 151 23.82 1.15 -9.74
C TYR A 151 23.98 2.62 -9.38
N GLY A 152 24.08 2.94 -8.10
CA GLY A 152 24.08 4.30 -7.57
C GLY A 152 22.70 4.92 -7.44
N ALA A 153 22.59 5.96 -6.63
CA ALA A 153 21.35 6.68 -6.45
C ALA A 153 20.94 7.42 -7.74
N TYR A 154 19.64 7.48 -8.00
CA TYR A 154 19.10 8.18 -9.17
C TYR A 154 19.43 9.68 -9.19
N THR A 155 19.58 10.29 -8.01
CA THR A 155 20.02 11.69 -7.86
C THR A 155 21.38 11.95 -8.50
N ASP A 156 22.28 10.97 -8.40
CA ASP A 156 23.65 11.09 -8.89
C ASP A 156 23.80 10.52 -10.31
N ASN A 157 22.94 9.58 -10.65
CA ASN A 157 22.91 8.93 -11.96
C ASN A 157 21.47 8.80 -12.49
N PRO A 158 20.96 9.77 -13.29
CA PRO A 158 19.61 9.73 -13.84
C PRO A 158 19.30 8.54 -14.78
N LYS A 159 20.34 7.79 -15.19
CA LYS A 159 20.21 6.54 -15.94
C LYS A 159 20.25 5.30 -15.06
N ALA A 160 20.39 5.47 -13.74
CA ALA A 160 20.37 4.37 -12.81
C ALA A 160 19.03 3.63 -12.90
N ARG A 161 19.12 2.34 -12.72
CA ARG A 161 17.98 1.45 -12.81
C ARG A 161 17.03 1.66 -11.61
N TYR A 162 15.76 1.45 -11.86
CA TYR A 162 14.71 1.32 -10.82
C TYR A 162 14.04 -0.06 -10.93
N SER A 163 13.63 -0.60 -9.82
CA SER A 163 13.02 -1.93 -9.73
C SER A 163 11.55 -1.92 -9.35
N LEU A 164 11.01 -0.79 -8.88
CA LEU A 164 9.61 -0.66 -8.49
C LEU A 164 8.94 0.46 -9.29
N LYS A 165 7.67 0.23 -9.65
CA LYS A 165 6.85 1.22 -10.36
C LYS A 165 5.42 1.20 -9.82
N VAL A 166 4.92 2.36 -9.43
CA VAL A 166 3.50 2.59 -9.13
C VAL A 166 2.89 3.34 -10.30
N THR A 167 1.78 2.86 -10.83
CA THR A 167 1.14 3.43 -12.02
C THR A 167 -0.36 3.17 -12.01
N PHE A 168 -1.08 3.78 -12.93
CA PHE A 168 -2.50 3.51 -13.11
C PHE A 168 -2.82 3.18 -14.57
N ARG A 169 -3.93 2.47 -14.79
CA ARG A 169 -4.41 2.08 -16.12
C ARG A 169 -5.94 2.01 -16.15
N SER A 170 -6.50 2.23 -17.33
CA SER A 170 -7.90 1.85 -17.59
C SER A 170 -8.03 0.34 -17.73
N CYS A 171 -9.21 -0.20 -17.44
CA CYS A 171 -9.54 -1.64 -17.50
C CYS A 171 -9.63 -2.12 -18.96
N VAL A 172 -8.53 -1.99 -19.71
CA VAL A 172 -8.41 -2.55 -21.06
C VAL A 172 -7.45 -3.71 -21.00
N ALA A 173 -7.93 -4.91 -21.31
CA ALA A 173 -7.23 -6.19 -21.16
C ALA A 173 -5.80 -6.22 -21.73
N LYS A 174 -5.52 -5.50 -22.81
CA LYS A 174 -4.18 -5.39 -23.39
C LYS A 174 -3.16 -4.67 -22.50
N GLY A 175 -3.62 -3.76 -21.65
CA GLY A 175 -2.75 -2.94 -20.78
C GLY A 175 -2.26 -3.64 -19.53
N LEU A 176 -2.88 -4.73 -19.12
CA LEU A 176 -2.57 -5.47 -17.88
C LEU A 176 -1.63 -6.65 -18.10
N ARG A 177 -1.37 -7.01 -19.35
CA ARG A 177 -0.49 -8.14 -19.69
C ARG A 177 0.98 -7.72 -19.69
N GLY A 178 1.86 -8.61 -19.23
CA GLY A 178 3.32 -8.49 -19.39
C GLY A 178 4.08 -7.76 -18.29
N GLY A 179 3.44 -7.39 -17.16
CA GLY A 179 4.11 -6.82 -16.00
C GLY A 179 4.22 -7.80 -14.83
N ALA A 180 5.27 -7.68 -14.01
CA ALA A 180 5.35 -8.36 -12.71
C ALA A 180 4.49 -7.57 -11.68
N ASN A 181 3.17 -7.76 -11.74
CA ASN A 181 2.24 -7.05 -10.88
C ASN A 181 2.15 -7.75 -9.53
N ILE A 182 2.43 -7.03 -8.45
CA ILE A 182 2.34 -7.56 -7.09
C ILE A 182 1.08 -7.05 -6.37
N LEU A 183 0.61 -5.88 -6.73
CA LEU A 183 -0.64 -5.30 -6.27
C LEU A 183 -1.45 -4.79 -7.46
N VAL A 184 -2.71 -5.16 -7.49
CA VAL A 184 -3.70 -4.59 -8.42
C VAL A 184 -4.86 -4.05 -7.58
N ALA A 185 -4.99 -2.74 -7.52
CA ALA A 185 -6.10 -2.07 -6.86
C ALA A 185 -7.19 -1.77 -7.90
N LEU A 186 -8.36 -2.41 -7.77
CA LEU A 186 -9.50 -2.24 -8.66
C LEU A 186 -10.49 -1.24 -8.03
N ASP A 187 -10.82 -0.18 -8.73
CA ASP A 187 -11.81 0.82 -8.30
C ASP A 187 -12.96 0.89 -9.31
N GLU A 188 -14.16 0.59 -8.86
CA GLU A 188 -15.41 0.62 -9.66
C GLU A 188 -15.32 -0.15 -11.01
N VAL A 189 -14.88 -1.40 -10.95
CA VAL A 189 -14.72 -2.30 -12.11
C VAL A 189 -15.97 -3.16 -12.30
#